data_56b821ee0cd4ce6fcbc50e61008d373b
#
_entry.id   56b821ee0cd4ce6fcbc50e61008d373b
#
_cell.length_a   1.000
_cell.length_b   1.000
_cell.length_c   1.000
_cell.angle_alpha   90.00
_cell.angle_beta   90.00
_cell.angle_gamma   90.00
#
_symmetry.space_group_name_H-M   'P 1'
#
loop_
_entity.id
_entity.type
_entity.pdbx_description
1 polymer ?
#
loop_
_entity_poly.entity_id
_entity_poly.type
_entity_poly.pdbx_seq_one_letter_code
_entity_poly.pdbx_strand_id
1 'polypeptide(L)'
;VLAIGGQVPRKDLYRLTHQSTPAAALFEPITNYSVEIQDPNNISEILSNAIAQANGPKPGAAFVSLPQDVDDAVVDAKALPQVAPARMGSAAIDDIAWLAEQIKQAEMPVLLVGARGSDDATTEALHELLTQTTLPVVETYQGAGVISRDLEEKTFFGRIGFFRNQVGDQLLAQSDLVVTVGYDAIEYEPRNWNKDANLRIVALDTAAVQIDNNFTPERQLVGALADTLSVLKDKVAGYELPVASQNKLAELKAALRAADEPKYTPADAGLNHPLNVIKSLQNHMTDEMTLTSDIGSHYLWLGRHFKSYVPRHFLISNG
;
A
#
# COMPACT_ATOMS: atom_id res chain seq x y z
N VAL A 1 -12.66 -6.08 -1.48
CA VAL A 1 -13.57 -6.85 -0.59
C VAL A 1 -14.99 -6.71 -1.11
N LEU A 2 -15.75 -7.83 -1.17
CA LEU A 2 -17.19 -7.83 -1.41
C LEU A 2 -17.89 -8.32 -0.13
N ALA A 3 -18.74 -7.47 0.46
CA ALA A 3 -19.59 -7.80 1.58
C ALA A 3 -21.03 -7.98 1.08
N ILE A 4 -21.67 -9.09 1.47
CA ILE A 4 -23.08 -9.36 1.20
C ILE A 4 -23.80 -9.45 2.55
N GLY A 5 -24.78 -8.56 2.76
CA GLY A 5 -25.56 -8.50 3.98
C GLY A 5 -27.01 -8.93 3.73
N GLY A 6 -27.55 -9.81 4.59
CA GLY A 6 -28.96 -10.17 4.56
C GLY A 6 -29.85 -8.99 4.95
N GLN A 7 -31.05 -8.94 4.38
CA GLN A 7 -32.07 -7.93 4.66
C GLN A 7 -33.43 -8.61 4.86
N VAL A 8 -34.32 -8.00 5.60
CA VAL A 8 -35.72 -8.44 5.70
C VAL A 8 -36.39 -8.47 4.33
N PRO A 9 -37.47 -9.25 4.14
CA PRO A 9 -38.22 -9.20 2.87
C PRO A 9 -38.62 -7.78 2.49
N ARG A 10 -38.58 -7.43 1.21
CA ARG A 10 -38.89 -6.07 0.72
C ARG A 10 -40.24 -5.53 1.20
N LYS A 11 -41.24 -6.40 1.34
CA LYS A 11 -42.58 -6.04 1.88
C LYS A 11 -42.53 -5.57 3.35
N ASP A 12 -41.46 -5.88 4.08
CA ASP A 12 -41.32 -5.58 5.52
C ASP A 12 -40.37 -4.39 5.76
N LEU A 13 -39.78 -3.80 4.73
CA LEU A 13 -38.83 -2.68 4.86
C LEU A 13 -39.40 -1.42 5.53
N TYR A 14 -40.72 -1.19 5.44
CA TYR A 14 -41.37 -0.07 6.16
C TYR A 14 -41.66 -0.35 7.62
N ARG A 15 -41.51 -1.61 8.04
CA ARG A 15 -41.87 -2.04 9.39
C ARG A 15 -40.64 -1.98 10.25
N LEU A 16 -40.78 -1.53 11.48
CA LEU A 16 -39.73 -1.63 12.50
C LEU A 16 -39.60 -3.07 13.02
N THR A 17 -39.20 -3.95 12.11
CA THR A 17 -38.97 -5.37 12.44
C THR A 17 -37.53 -5.60 12.86
N HIS A 18 -37.26 -6.78 13.46
CA HIS A 18 -35.92 -7.22 13.78
C HIS A 18 -35.04 -7.21 12.50
N GLN A 19 -33.83 -6.63 12.57
CA GLN A 19 -32.84 -6.52 11.48
C GLN A 19 -33.24 -5.62 10.29
N SER A 20 -34.36 -4.90 10.34
CA SER A 20 -34.68 -3.90 9.32
C SER A 20 -33.74 -2.71 9.46
N THR A 21 -32.84 -2.53 8.51
CA THR A 21 -31.84 -1.47 8.50
C THR A 21 -31.57 -1.00 7.07
N PRO A 22 -31.45 0.29 6.81
CA PRO A 22 -31.07 0.81 5.48
C PRO A 22 -29.59 0.54 5.19
N ALA A 23 -29.21 -0.74 5.13
CA ALA A 23 -27.83 -1.19 5.09
C ALA A 23 -27.07 -0.63 3.88
N ALA A 24 -27.67 -0.63 2.68
CA ALA A 24 -27.04 -0.07 1.50
C ALA A 24 -26.68 1.42 1.69
N ALA A 25 -27.56 2.22 2.30
CA ALA A 25 -27.28 3.63 2.58
C ALA A 25 -26.20 3.82 3.67
N LEU A 26 -26.13 2.93 4.65
CA LEU A 26 -25.11 2.97 5.70
C LEU A 26 -23.70 2.67 5.14
N PHE A 27 -23.60 1.79 4.16
CA PHE A 27 -22.31 1.43 3.55
C PHE A 27 -21.90 2.31 2.38
N GLU A 28 -22.82 3.13 1.83
CA GLU A 28 -22.53 4.01 0.69
C GLU A 28 -21.30 4.91 0.90
N PRO A 29 -21.14 5.63 2.04
CA PRO A 29 -20.02 6.55 2.20
C PRO A 29 -18.65 5.86 2.44
N ILE A 30 -18.62 4.56 2.68
CA ILE A 30 -17.40 3.81 3.02
C ILE A 30 -17.05 2.70 2.02
N THR A 31 -17.78 2.63 0.91
CA THR A 31 -17.58 1.62 -0.14
C THR A 31 -17.54 2.26 -1.52
N ASN A 32 -16.89 1.61 -2.48
CA ASN A 32 -16.87 2.03 -3.88
C ASN A 32 -18.22 1.74 -4.59
N TYR A 33 -19.01 0.82 -4.03
CA TYR A 33 -20.31 0.42 -4.57
C TYR A 33 -21.17 -0.12 -3.43
N SER A 34 -22.37 0.42 -3.29
CA SER A 34 -23.32 -0.04 -2.28
C SER A 34 -24.73 -0.08 -2.89
N VAL A 35 -25.39 -1.23 -2.82
CA VAL A 35 -26.72 -1.40 -3.42
C VAL A 35 -27.53 -2.45 -2.68
N GLU A 36 -28.86 -2.28 -2.69
CA GLU A 36 -29.81 -3.31 -2.31
C GLU A 36 -30.47 -3.91 -3.55
N ILE A 37 -30.53 -5.24 -3.63
CA ILE A 37 -31.11 -5.95 -4.77
C ILE A 37 -32.62 -5.80 -4.75
N GLN A 38 -33.18 -5.15 -5.76
CA GLN A 38 -34.63 -4.93 -5.86
C GLN A 38 -35.34 -5.98 -6.74
N ASP A 39 -34.65 -6.57 -7.71
CA ASP A 39 -35.17 -7.61 -8.58
C ASP A 39 -34.22 -8.81 -8.57
N PRO A 40 -34.70 -10.03 -8.24
CA PRO A 40 -33.87 -11.22 -8.22
C PRO A 40 -33.21 -11.54 -9.57
N ASN A 41 -33.79 -11.11 -10.69
CA ASN A 41 -33.20 -11.33 -12.01
C ASN A 41 -31.91 -10.50 -12.23
N ASN A 42 -31.70 -9.43 -11.44
CA ASN A 42 -30.53 -8.56 -11.57
C ASN A 42 -29.35 -8.96 -10.66
N ILE A 43 -29.44 -10.06 -9.90
CA ILE A 43 -28.38 -10.50 -8.98
C ILE A 43 -27.05 -10.60 -9.70
N SER A 44 -27.01 -11.26 -10.88
CA SER A 44 -25.76 -11.47 -11.62
C SER A 44 -25.12 -10.17 -12.08
N GLU A 45 -25.92 -9.20 -12.54
CA GLU A 45 -25.45 -7.87 -12.95
C GLU A 45 -24.90 -7.07 -11.78
N ILE A 46 -25.62 -7.07 -10.66
CA ILE A 46 -25.25 -6.37 -9.44
C ILE A 46 -23.92 -6.90 -8.87
N LEU A 47 -23.80 -8.23 -8.77
CA LEU A 47 -22.57 -8.84 -8.27
C LEU A 47 -21.38 -8.60 -9.20
N SER A 48 -21.59 -8.66 -10.51
CA SER A 48 -20.54 -8.35 -11.49
C SER A 48 -20.07 -6.89 -11.38
N ASN A 49 -21.00 -5.95 -11.23
CA ASN A 49 -20.66 -4.55 -11.02
C ASN A 49 -19.98 -4.31 -9.67
N ALA A 50 -20.44 -4.94 -8.59
CA ALA A 50 -19.83 -4.85 -7.28
C ALA A 50 -18.36 -5.32 -7.29
N ILE A 51 -18.09 -6.46 -7.94
CA ILE A 51 -16.73 -6.98 -8.13
C ILE A 51 -15.88 -6.01 -8.96
N ALA A 52 -16.41 -5.50 -10.07
CA ALA A 52 -15.70 -4.56 -10.93
C ALA A 52 -15.35 -3.27 -10.19
N GLN A 53 -16.28 -2.69 -9.42
CA GLN A 53 -16.04 -1.46 -8.64
C GLN A 53 -15.06 -1.70 -7.48
N ALA A 54 -15.12 -2.87 -6.82
CA ALA A 54 -14.17 -3.22 -5.77
C ALA A 54 -12.74 -3.35 -6.28
N ASN A 55 -12.56 -3.72 -7.56
CA ASN A 55 -11.27 -3.88 -8.24
C ASN A 55 -10.93 -2.73 -9.19
N GLY A 56 -11.59 -1.58 -9.05
CA GLY A 56 -11.31 -0.40 -9.85
C GLY A 56 -9.89 0.17 -9.63
N PRO A 57 -9.52 1.25 -10.32
CA PRO A 57 -8.20 1.89 -10.22
C PRO A 57 -7.79 2.23 -8.78
N LYS A 58 -8.74 2.65 -7.95
CA LYS A 58 -8.58 2.75 -6.49
C LYS A 58 -9.37 1.60 -5.85
N PRO A 59 -8.73 0.44 -5.58
CA PRO A 59 -9.41 -0.72 -5.00
C PRO A 59 -10.05 -0.37 -3.65
N GLY A 60 -11.25 -0.94 -3.40
CA GLY A 60 -11.97 -0.70 -2.16
C GLY A 60 -12.99 -1.79 -1.86
N ALA A 61 -13.88 -1.53 -0.91
CA ALA A 61 -14.97 -2.42 -0.60
C ALA A 61 -16.19 -2.17 -1.51
N ALA A 62 -16.97 -3.23 -1.74
CA ALA A 62 -18.32 -3.14 -2.27
C ALA A 62 -19.28 -3.83 -1.30
N PHE A 63 -20.49 -3.33 -1.19
CA PHE A 63 -21.54 -3.87 -0.36
C PHE A 63 -22.80 -4.16 -1.18
N VAL A 64 -23.40 -5.34 -0.94
CA VAL A 64 -24.67 -5.74 -1.55
C VAL A 64 -25.63 -6.18 -0.45
N SER A 65 -26.78 -5.52 -0.34
CA SER A 65 -27.88 -5.92 0.53
C SER A 65 -28.78 -6.90 -0.21
N LEU A 66 -29.00 -8.09 0.39
CA LEU A 66 -29.76 -9.18 -0.18
C LEU A 66 -31.05 -9.41 0.64
N PRO A 67 -32.24 -8.92 0.17
CA PRO A 67 -33.51 -9.20 0.83
C PRO A 67 -33.85 -10.69 0.78
N GLN A 68 -34.46 -11.21 1.87
CA GLN A 68 -34.79 -12.61 1.99
C GLN A 68 -35.74 -13.10 0.85
N ASP A 69 -36.71 -12.32 0.46
CA ASP A 69 -37.65 -12.69 -0.62
C ASP A 69 -37.01 -12.67 -2.01
N VAL A 70 -35.83 -12.00 -2.14
CA VAL A 70 -35.00 -12.05 -3.34
C VAL A 70 -34.13 -13.31 -3.33
N ASP A 71 -33.60 -13.69 -2.16
CA ASP A 71 -32.81 -14.92 -1.98
C ASP A 71 -33.63 -16.17 -2.23
N ASP A 72 -34.88 -16.18 -1.75
CA ASP A 72 -35.82 -17.28 -1.92
C ASP A 72 -36.44 -17.40 -3.33
N ALA A 73 -36.20 -16.43 -4.21
CA ALA A 73 -36.86 -16.37 -5.51
C ALA A 73 -36.27 -17.35 -6.53
N VAL A 74 -37.14 -18.00 -7.28
CA VAL A 74 -36.73 -18.73 -8.50
C VAL A 74 -36.64 -17.76 -9.65
N VAL A 75 -35.50 -17.74 -10.32
CA VAL A 75 -35.21 -16.82 -11.44
C VAL A 75 -34.92 -17.57 -12.73
N ASP A 76 -35.30 -16.97 -13.84
CA ASP A 76 -34.93 -17.44 -15.18
C ASP A 76 -33.63 -16.78 -15.70
N ALA A 77 -33.05 -15.87 -14.91
CA ALA A 77 -31.84 -15.15 -15.26
C ALA A 77 -30.63 -16.11 -15.33
N LYS A 78 -29.83 -15.96 -16.37
CA LYS A 78 -28.58 -16.70 -16.52
C LYS A 78 -27.45 -15.92 -15.83
N ALA A 79 -26.50 -16.65 -15.26
CA ALA A 79 -25.25 -16.05 -14.80
C ALA A 79 -24.56 -15.32 -15.96
N LEU A 80 -24.09 -14.11 -15.72
CA LEU A 80 -23.30 -13.38 -16.70
C LEU A 80 -21.95 -14.09 -16.93
N PRO A 81 -21.44 -14.04 -18.16
CA PRO A 81 -20.08 -14.53 -18.38
C PRO A 81 -19.08 -13.68 -17.61
N GLN A 82 -17.97 -14.28 -17.22
CA GLN A 82 -16.88 -13.53 -16.58
C GLN A 82 -16.41 -12.42 -17.54
N VAL A 83 -16.48 -11.20 -17.09
CA VAL A 83 -15.96 -10.02 -17.81
C VAL A 83 -14.51 -9.82 -17.40
N ALA A 84 -13.62 -9.75 -18.39
CA ALA A 84 -12.22 -9.42 -18.12
C ALA A 84 -12.14 -8.00 -17.56
N PRO A 85 -11.33 -7.75 -16.52
CA PRO A 85 -11.15 -6.40 -16.00
C PRO A 85 -10.55 -5.48 -17.08
N ALA A 86 -10.94 -4.21 -17.04
CA ALA A 86 -10.34 -3.20 -17.90
C ALA A 86 -8.82 -3.12 -17.60
N ARG A 87 -8.00 -3.15 -18.65
CA ARG A 87 -6.56 -2.96 -18.50
C ARG A 87 -6.23 -1.47 -18.49
N MET A 88 -5.43 -1.06 -17.53
CA MET A 88 -4.80 0.24 -17.49
C MET A 88 -3.41 0.10 -18.13
N GLY A 89 -3.03 1.01 -19.02
CA GLY A 89 -1.65 1.10 -19.52
C GLY A 89 -0.75 1.87 -18.55
N SER A 90 0.52 2.01 -18.91
CA SER A 90 1.45 2.88 -18.18
C SER A 90 0.94 4.33 -18.15
N ALA A 91 1.47 5.14 -17.24
CA ALA A 91 1.32 6.58 -17.31
C ALA A 91 1.85 7.14 -18.66
N ALA A 92 1.53 8.39 -18.97
CA ALA A 92 1.96 9.02 -20.21
C ALA A 92 3.49 8.94 -20.37
N ILE A 93 3.96 8.50 -21.54
CA ILE A 93 5.37 8.25 -21.82
C ILE A 93 6.23 9.51 -21.63
N ASP A 94 5.70 10.68 -22.00
CA ASP A 94 6.38 11.96 -21.83
C ASP A 94 6.54 12.33 -20.36
N ASP A 95 5.56 11.99 -19.51
CA ASP A 95 5.64 12.20 -18.07
C ASP A 95 6.67 11.26 -17.42
N ILE A 96 6.72 10.00 -17.88
CA ILE A 96 7.73 9.05 -17.41
C ILE A 96 9.13 9.50 -17.85
N ALA A 97 9.27 9.99 -19.08
CA ALA A 97 10.54 10.53 -19.57
C ALA A 97 10.98 11.75 -18.76
N TRP A 98 10.07 12.65 -18.46
CA TRP A 98 10.33 13.80 -17.59
C TRP A 98 10.77 13.36 -16.18
N LEU A 99 10.07 12.39 -15.57
CA LEU A 99 10.45 11.86 -14.27
C LEU A 99 11.85 11.24 -14.27
N ALA A 100 12.20 10.49 -15.31
CA ALA A 100 13.52 9.91 -15.45
C ALA A 100 14.62 10.98 -15.44
N GLU A 101 14.39 12.13 -16.10
CA GLU A 101 15.33 13.24 -16.08
C GLU A 101 15.37 13.94 -14.71
N GLN A 102 14.22 14.04 -13.98
CA GLN A 102 14.23 14.57 -12.61
C GLN A 102 15.04 13.68 -11.66
N ILE A 103 14.91 12.34 -11.78
CA ILE A 103 15.69 11.39 -10.99
C ILE A 103 17.19 11.55 -11.26
N LYS A 104 17.58 11.68 -12.53
CA LYS A 104 19.00 11.85 -12.92
C LYS A 104 19.62 13.17 -12.46
N GLN A 105 18.79 14.21 -12.31
CA GLN A 105 19.23 15.55 -11.87
C GLN A 105 19.23 15.70 -10.35
N ALA A 106 18.48 14.88 -9.64
CA ALA A 106 18.38 14.92 -8.19
C ALA A 106 19.66 14.42 -7.53
N GLU A 107 20.04 15.03 -6.40
CA GLU A 107 21.16 14.57 -5.58
C GLU A 107 20.78 13.37 -4.71
N MET A 108 19.54 13.35 -4.19
CA MET A 108 19.03 12.29 -3.31
C MET A 108 17.56 11.96 -3.65
N PRO A 109 17.29 11.37 -4.83
CA PRO A 109 15.96 10.88 -5.14
C PRO A 109 15.64 9.65 -4.29
N VAL A 110 14.44 9.60 -3.72
CA VAL A 110 13.98 8.52 -2.85
C VAL A 110 12.63 8.00 -3.34
N LEU A 111 12.47 6.67 -3.40
CA LEU A 111 11.18 6.04 -3.64
C LEU A 111 10.47 5.81 -2.30
N LEU A 112 9.24 6.29 -2.16
CA LEU A 112 8.36 5.99 -1.05
C LEU A 112 7.24 5.08 -1.55
N VAL A 113 7.28 3.80 -1.15
CA VAL A 113 6.33 2.78 -1.61
C VAL A 113 5.24 2.58 -0.56
N GLY A 114 3.99 2.72 -0.99
CA GLY A 114 2.81 2.50 -0.15
C GLY A 114 2.01 1.25 -0.55
N ALA A 115 0.84 1.10 0.07
CA ALA A 115 -0.01 -0.09 -0.03
C ALA A 115 -0.40 -0.48 -1.46
N ARG A 116 -0.70 0.51 -2.32
CA ARG A 116 -1.05 0.22 -3.72
C ARG A 116 0.15 -0.18 -4.57
N GLY A 117 1.37 0.14 -4.13
CA GLY A 117 2.62 -0.31 -4.74
C GLY A 117 3.05 -1.72 -4.33
N SER A 118 2.30 -2.39 -3.44
CA SER A 118 2.66 -3.69 -2.87
C SER A 118 1.90 -4.88 -3.50
N ASP A 119 1.45 -4.77 -4.73
CA ASP A 119 1.00 -5.94 -5.48
C ASP A 119 2.17 -6.66 -6.16
N ASP A 120 1.98 -7.93 -6.52
CA ASP A 120 3.07 -8.78 -7.03
C ASP A 120 3.69 -8.21 -8.31
N ALA A 121 2.87 -7.76 -9.26
CA ALA A 121 3.36 -7.25 -10.54
C ALA A 121 4.15 -5.93 -10.36
N THR A 122 3.66 -5.03 -9.51
CA THR A 122 4.35 -3.78 -9.17
C THR A 122 5.66 -4.05 -8.43
N THR A 123 5.65 -5.02 -7.50
CA THR A 123 6.84 -5.43 -6.76
C THR A 123 7.90 -6.03 -7.68
N GLU A 124 7.52 -6.88 -8.64
CA GLU A 124 8.44 -7.44 -9.62
C GLU A 124 9.08 -6.34 -10.50
N ALA A 125 8.27 -5.42 -11.03
CA ALA A 125 8.77 -4.29 -11.81
C ALA A 125 9.69 -3.35 -10.99
N LEU A 126 9.38 -3.17 -9.70
CA LEU A 126 10.23 -2.42 -8.77
C LEU A 126 11.58 -3.11 -8.56
N HIS A 127 11.60 -4.44 -8.37
CA HIS A 127 12.83 -5.21 -8.23
C HIS A 127 13.71 -5.10 -9.48
N GLU A 128 13.12 -5.19 -10.66
CA GLU A 128 13.84 -5.00 -11.92
C GLU A 128 14.48 -3.61 -12.02
N LEU A 129 13.76 -2.55 -11.63
CA LEU A 129 14.28 -1.18 -11.61
C LEU A 129 15.43 -1.04 -10.59
N LEU A 130 15.26 -1.57 -9.38
CA LEU A 130 16.25 -1.46 -8.30
C LEU A 130 17.51 -2.29 -8.57
N THR A 131 17.41 -3.37 -9.33
CA THR A 131 18.56 -4.17 -9.76
C THR A 131 19.49 -3.38 -10.67
N GLN A 132 18.94 -2.45 -11.46
CA GLN A 132 19.68 -1.65 -12.45
C GLN A 132 20.06 -0.26 -11.95
N THR A 133 19.66 0.13 -10.74
CA THR A 133 19.90 1.47 -10.19
C THR A 133 20.41 1.41 -8.75
N THR A 134 20.83 2.55 -8.21
CA THR A 134 21.16 2.70 -6.78
C THR A 134 20.09 3.50 -6.01
N LEU A 135 18.85 3.52 -6.51
CA LEU A 135 17.76 4.27 -5.88
C LEU A 135 17.43 3.72 -4.49
N PRO A 136 17.42 4.57 -3.45
CA PRO A 136 16.99 4.16 -2.12
C PRO A 136 15.46 4.09 -2.03
N VAL A 137 15.00 3.14 -1.23
CA VAL A 137 13.57 2.89 -1.00
C VAL A 137 13.24 2.99 0.48
N VAL A 138 12.13 3.64 0.75
CA VAL A 138 11.47 3.69 2.04
C VAL A 138 10.06 3.13 1.85
N GLU A 139 9.60 2.30 2.78
CA GLU A 139 8.25 1.74 2.76
C GLU A 139 7.36 2.44 3.78
N THR A 140 6.05 2.51 3.48
CA THR A 140 5.06 2.56 4.55
C THR A 140 4.96 1.16 5.18
N TYR A 141 4.31 1.04 6.34
CA TYR A 141 4.12 -0.29 6.93
C TYR A 141 3.10 -1.15 6.16
N GLN A 142 2.20 -0.56 5.37
CA GLN A 142 1.32 -1.30 4.45
C GLN A 142 2.01 -1.62 3.12
N GLY A 143 3.08 -0.91 2.78
CA GLY A 143 3.99 -1.25 1.69
C GLY A 143 5.02 -2.32 2.06
N ALA A 144 4.98 -2.85 3.28
CA ALA A 144 5.97 -3.81 3.76
C ALA A 144 6.07 -5.07 2.88
N GLY A 145 7.29 -5.46 2.55
CA GLY A 145 7.57 -6.65 1.76
C GLY A 145 7.82 -6.39 0.28
N VAL A 146 7.81 -5.12 -0.15
CA VAL A 146 8.14 -4.78 -1.56
C VAL A 146 9.64 -4.85 -1.86
N ILE A 147 10.50 -5.04 -0.87
CA ILE A 147 11.93 -5.22 -1.06
C ILE A 147 12.33 -6.66 -0.73
N SER A 148 12.93 -7.35 -1.69
CA SER A 148 13.45 -8.71 -1.52
C SER A 148 14.75 -8.74 -0.69
N ARG A 149 15.10 -9.95 -0.19
CA ARG A 149 16.31 -10.14 0.66
C ARG A 149 17.60 -9.70 -0.01
N ASP A 150 17.75 -9.98 -1.29
CA ASP A 150 18.94 -9.64 -2.09
C ASP A 150 19.05 -8.14 -2.37
N LEU A 151 17.94 -7.40 -2.39
CA LEU A 151 17.91 -5.96 -2.57
C LEU A 151 17.96 -5.18 -1.25
N GLU A 152 17.66 -5.81 -0.09
CA GLU A 152 17.55 -5.15 1.20
C GLU A 152 18.78 -4.30 1.53
N GLU A 153 19.96 -4.90 1.43
CA GLU A 153 21.20 -4.24 1.81
C GLU A 153 21.46 -3.00 0.95
N LYS A 154 21.20 -3.10 -0.33
CA LYS A 154 21.49 -2.05 -1.31
C LYS A 154 20.47 -0.92 -1.28
N THR A 155 19.18 -1.23 -1.12
CA THR A 155 18.10 -0.30 -1.47
C THR A 155 17.17 0.06 -0.32
N PHE A 156 17.01 -0.79 0.71
CA PHE A 156 16.02 -0.57 1.78
C PHE A 156 16.56 0.29 2.91
N PHE A 157 15.83 1.35 3.24
CA PHE A 157 16.18 2.30 4.31
C PHE A 157 15.15 2.39 5.42
N GLY A 158 14.33 1.36 5.58
CA GLY A 158 13.34 1.26 6.65
C GLY A 158 11.95 1.76 6.25
N ARG A 159 11.12 1.85 7.26
CA ARG A 159 9.73 2.31 7.11
C ARG A 159 9.53 3.66 7.74
N ILE A 160 8.51 4.36 7.29
CA ILE A 160 8.01 5.60 7.90
C ILE A 160 6.83 5.30 8.80
N GLY A 161 6.55 6.19 9.72
CA GLY A 161 5.38 6.12 10.60
C GLY A 161 5.72 5.80 12.06
N PHE A 162 4.70 5.48 12.86
CA PHE A 162 4.80 5.09 14.28
C PHE A 162 5.42 6.15 15.20
N PHE A 163 5.10 7.41 14.99
CA PHE A 163 5.32 8.55 15.92
C PHE A 163 6.77 8.88 16.30
N ARG A 164 7.77 8.24 15.71
CA ARG A 164 9.18 8.56 15.95
C ARG A 164 9.92 8.75 14.63
N ASN A 165 10.89 9.64 14.68
CA ASN A 165 11.81 9.87 13.58
C ASN A 165 12.69 8.64 13.36
N GLN A 166 12.32 7.79 12.43
CA GLN A 166 13.02 6.59 12.03
C GLN A 166 14.01 6.91 10.91
N VAL A 167 14.83 5.95 10.52
CA VAL A 167 15.81 6.13 9.42
C VAL A 167 15.11 6.48 8.11
N GLY A 168 13.95 5.87 7.82
CA GLY A 168 13.15 6.23 6.64
C GLY A 168 12.69 7.69 6.66
N ASP A 169 12.20 8.18 7.80
CA ASP A 169 11.83 9.59 7.97
C ASP A 169 13.03 10.53 7.79
N GLN A 170 14.20 10.13 8.32
CA GLN A 170 15.44 10.90 8.19
C GLN A 170 15.94 10.95 6.74
N LEU A 171 15.78 9.87 5.99
CA LEU A 171 16.13 9.82 4.57
C LEU A 171 15.21 10.73 3.75
N LEU A 172 13.89 10.65 3.97
CA LEU A 172 12.94 11.54 3.29
C LEU A 172 13.24 13.02 3.56
N ALA A 173 13.56 13.37 4.82
CA ALA A 173 13.91 14.74 5.19
C ALA A 173 15.22 15.26 4.52
N GLN A 174 16.08 14.37 4.04
CA GLN A 174 17.32 14.69 3.35
C GLN A 174 17.19 14.59 1.83
N SER A 175 16.04 14.14 1.32
CA SER A 175 15.81 14.00 -0.12
C SER A 175 15.51 15.34 -0.78
N ASP A 176 15.91 15.50 -2.03
CA ASP A 176 15.55 16.62 -2.89
C ASP A 176 14.48 16.24 -3.92
N LEU A 177 14.14 14.95 -4.00
CA LEU A 177 13.05 14.42 -4.80
C LEU A 177 12.45 13.15 -4.15
N VAL A 178 11.17 13.18 -3.78
CA VAL A 178 10.43 12.02 -3.34
C VAL A 178 9.51 11.55 -4.46
N VAL A 179 9.69 10.31 -4.89
CA VAL A 179 8.80 9.64 -5.84
C VAL A 179 7.91 8.67 -5.07
N THR A 180 6.65 8.99 -4.90
CA THR A 180 5.72 8.07 -4.23
C THR A 180 5.19 7.04 -5.23
N VAL A 181 5.12 5.77 -4.82
CA VAL A 181 4.64 4.65 -5.62
C VAL A 181 3.47 4.01 -4.90
N GLY A 182 2.26 4.26 -5.36
CA GLY A 182 1.04 3.71 -4.75
C GLY A 182 0.84 4.09 -3.29
N TYR A 183 1.28 5.28 -2.90
CA TYR A 183 1.16 5.81 -1.54
C TYR A 183 -0.23 6.42 -1.30
N ASP A 184 -0.81 6.14 -0.15
CA ASP A 184 -2.04 6.77 0.30
C ASP A 184 -1.79 7.52 1.61
N ALA A 185 -2.24 8.78 1.68
CA ALA A 185 -2.07 9.62 2.86
C ALA A 185 -2.70 9.04 4.14
N ILE A 186 -3.68 8.13 4.00
CA ILE A 186 -4.30 7.42 5.12
C ILE A 186 -3.34 6.47 5.84
N GLU A 187 -2.28 6.02 5.15
CA GLU A 187 -1.29 5.10 5.74
C GLU A 187 -0.40 5.81 6.76
N TYR A 188 0.07 6.99 6.41
CA TYR A 188 0.86 7.87 7.27
C TYR A 188 0.82 9.28 6.71
N GLU A 189 0.20 10.19 7.44
CA GLU A 189 -0.11 11.53 7.00
C GLU A 189 1.12 12.32 6.54
N PRO A 190 1.08 12.99 5.38
CA PRO A 190 2.22 13.75 4.83
C PRO A 190 2.77 14.80 5.79
N ARG A 191 1.93 15.43 6.61
CA ARG A 191 2.36 16.40 7.63
C ARG A 191 3.39 15.84 8.62
N ASN A 192 3.54 14.52 8.71
CA ASN A 192 4.48 13.88 9.63
C ASN A 192 5.87 13.69 9.00
N TRP A 193 5.97 13.48 7.68
CA TRP A 193 7.24 13.28 6.98
C TRP A 193 7.66 14.44 6.07
N ASN A 194 6.74 15.30 5.65
CA ASN A 194 6.99 16.55 4.91
C ASN A 194 6.44 17.75 5.70
N LYS A 195 6.92 17.94 6.93
CA LYS A 195 6.40 18.93 7.89
C LYS A 195 6.43 20.36 7.37
N ASP A 196 7.50 20.71 6.70
CA ASP A 196 7.75 22.06 6.19
C ASP A 196 7.16 22.27 4.78
N ALA A 197 6.50 21.27 4.23
CA ALA A 197 5.88 21.29 2.90
C ALA A 197 6.86 21.76 1.78
N ASN A 198 8.14 21.42 1.92
CA ASN A 198 9.21 21.88 1.02
C ASN A 198 9.83 20.78 0.15
N LEU A 199 9.43 19.52 0.34
CA LEU A 199 9.92 18.42 -0.46
C LEU A 199 9.28 18.45 -1.85
N ARG A 200 10.10 18.24 -2.87
CA ARG A 200 9.61 18.00 -4.22
C ARG A 200 9.05 16.59 -4.30
N ILE A 201 7.82 16.48 -4.73
CA ILE A 201 7.11 15.19 -4.77
C ILE A 201 6.60 14.93 -6.19
N VAL A 202 6.79 13.70 -6.66
CA VAL A 202 6.14 13.18 -7.86
C VAL A 202 5.36 11.94 -7.47
N ALA A 203 4.08 11.87 -7.84
CA ALA A 203 3.23 10.76 -7.48
C ALA A 203 3.02 9.80 -8.65
N LEU A 204 3.38 8.52 -8.47
CA LEU A 204 2.99 7.40 -9.33
C LEU A 204 1.85 6.66 -8.66
N ASP A 205 0.70 6.59 -9.31
CA ASP A 205 -0.46 5.89 -8.76
C ASP A 205 -1.40 5.37 -9.85
N THR A 206 -2.31 4.50 -9.46
CA THR A 206 -3.37 3.98 -10.34
C THR A 206 -4.56 4.94 -10.49
N ALA A 207 -4.64 5.96 -9.63
CA ALA A 207 -5.64 7.02 -9.66
C ALA A 207 -5.03 8.34 -9.23
N ALA A 208 -5.71 9.44 -9.51
CA ALA A 208 -5.31 10.75 -9.00
C ALA A 208 -5.24 10.73 -7.46
N VAL A 209 -4.14 11.25 -6.91
CA VAL A 209 -3.92 11.28 -5.46
C VAL A 209 -4.69 12.43 -4.81
N GLN A 210 -5.01 12.27 -3.53
CA GLN A 210 -5.56 13.36 -2.73
C GLN A 210 -4.45 14.34 -2.37
N ILE A 211 -4.71 15.62 -2.60
CA ILE A 211 -3.78 16.72 -2.35
C ILE A 211 -4.10 17.36 -1.00
N ASP A 212 -3.05 17.67 -0.24
CA ASP A 212 -3.12 18.49 0.97
C ASP A 212 -1.94 19.48 1.03
N ASN A 213 -1.86 20.29 2.09
CA ASN A 213 -0.82 21.32 2.24
C ASN A 213 0.60 20.73 2.30
N ASN A 214 0.76 19.48 2.71
CA ASN A 214 2.03 18.78 2.85
C ASN A 214 2.26 17.74 1.75
N PHE A 215 1.26 17.51 0.89
CA PHE A 215 1.32 16.58 -0.23
C PHE A 215 0.76 17.23 -1.51
N THR A 216 1.60 18.00 -2.15
CA THR A 216 1.30 18.70 -3.41
C THR A 216 2.29 18.24 -4.47
N PRO A 217 2.04 17.11 -5.14
CA PRO A 217 2.96 16.61 -6.18
C PRO A 217 3.13 17.61 -7.32
N GLU A 218 4.37 17.84 -7.77
CA GLU A 218 4.66 18.62 -8.98
C GLU A 218 4.00 18.00 -10.21
N ARG A 219 3.92 16.66 -10.22
CA ARG A 219 3.26 15.90 -11.28
C ARG A 219 2.68 14.59 -10.72
N GLN A 220 1.55 14.19 -11.28
CA GLN A 220 0.92 12.90 -10.99
C GLN A 220 0.99 12.03 -12.26
N LEU A 221 1.67 10.91 -12.16
CA LEU A 221 1.78 9.91 -13.22
C LEU A 221 0.73 8.82 -12.92
N VAL A 222 -0.42 8.91 -13.58
CA VAL A 222 -1.54 7.98 -13.36
C VAL A 222 -1.52 6.89 -14.42
N GLY A 223 -1.41 5.64 -13.97
CA GLY A 223 -1.36 4.45 -14.83
C GLY A 223 -1.13 3.18 -14.03
N ALA A 224 -1.09 2.03 -14.71
CA ALA A 224 -0.66 0.78 -14.09
C ALA A 224 0.77 0.94 -13.56
N LEU A 225 0.96 0.71 -12.26
CA LEU A 225 2.25 0.95 -11.60
C LEU A 225 3.35 0.05 -12.18
N ALA A 226 3.05 -1.25 -12.36
CA ALA A 226 4.00 -2.20 -12.95
C ALA A 226 4.49 -1.75 -14.34
N ASP A 227 3.55 -1.39 -15.23
CA ASP A 227 3.88 -0.93 -16.59
C ASP A 227 4.65 0.40 -16.56
N THR A 228 4.27 1.32 -15.64
CA THR A 228 4.95 2.60 -15.47
C THR A 228 6.38 2.43 -14.98
N LEU A 229 6.60 1.56 -13.98
CA LEU A 229 7.94 1.25 -13.47
C LEU A 229 8.81 0.52 -14.50
N SER A 230 8.23 -0.38 -15.30
CA SER A 230 8.94 -1.04 -16.41
C SER A 230 9.46 -0.04 -17.44
N VAL A 231 8.64 0.93 -17.85
CA VAL A 231 9.08 1.98 -18.77
C VAL A 231 10.11 2.91 -18.11
N LEU A 232 9.92 3.25 -16.83
CA LEU A 232 10.86 4.09 -16.09
C LEU A 232 12.22 3.41 -15.95
N LYS A 233 12.24 2.11 -15.65
CA LYS A 233 13.46 1.30 -15.56
C LYS A 233 14.36 1.46 -16.78
N ASP A 234 13.78 1.33 -17.98
CA ASP A 234 14.55 1.44 -19.23
C ASP A 234 15.16 2.85 -19.43
N LYS A 235 14.50 3.88 -18.88
CA LYS A 235 14.95 5.26 -19.00
C LYS A 235 16.01 5.66 -17.95
N VAL A 236 16.05 4.96 -16.81
CA VAL A 236 17.02 5.20 -15.72
C VAL A 236 18.04 4.07 -15.57
N ALA A 237 18.09 3.13 -16.52
CA ALA A 237 19.03 2.01 -16.47
C ALA A 237 20.47 2.50 -16.28
N GLY A 238 21.18 1.89 -15.33
CA GLY A 238 22.56 2.27 -14.99
C GLY A 238 22.67 3.56 -14.17
N TYR A 239 21.56 4.11 -13.68
CA TYR A 239 21.62 5.29 -12.81
C TYR A 239 22.33 4.96 -11.48
N GLU A 240 23.29 5.80 -11.14
CA GLU A 240 23.98 5.76 -9.86
C GLU A 240 23.87 7.11 -9.15
N LEU A 241 23.59 7.04 -7.86
CA LEU A 241 23.59 8.23 -6.99
C LEU A 241 24.95 8.90 -6.95
N PRO A 242 25.01 10.23 -6.77
CA PRO A 242 26.27 10.93 -6.47
C PRO A 242 26.99 10.33 -5.27
N VAL A 243 28.32 10.31 -5.28
CA VAL A 243 29.16 9.73 -4.22
C VAL A 243 28.86 10.33 -2.84
N ALA A 244 28.59 11.63 -2.77
CA ALA A 244 28.21 12.29 -1.52
C ALA A 244 26.94 11.70 -0.92
N SER A 245 25.94 11.39 -1.76
CA SER A 245 24.68 10.79 -1.37
C SER A 245 24.85 9.32 -0.97
N GLN A 246 25.69 8.56 -1.68
CA GLN A 246 26.03 7.20 -1.29
C GLN A 246 26.66 7.13 0.11
N ASN A 247 27.54 8.08 0.48
CA ASN A 247 28.13 8.16 1.82
C ASN A 247 27.08 8.43 2.90
N LYS A 248 26.13 9.34 2.65
CA LYS A 248 25.01 9.58 3.58
C LYS A 248 24.13 8.34 3.74
N LEU A 249 23.86 7.63 2.65
CA LEU A 249 23.12 6.37 2.69
C LEU A 249 23.84 5.30 3.51
N ALA A 250 25.16 5.22 3.42
CA ALA A 250 25.95 4.29 4.23
C ALA A 250 25.82 4.58 5.73
N GLU A 251 25.82 5.85 6.13
CA GLU A 251 25.57 6.27 7.52
C GLU A 251 24.16 5.90 7.99
N LEU A 252 23.14 6.18 7.17
CA LEU A 252 21.75 5.84 7.46
C LEU A 252 21.54 4.32 7.54
N LYS A 253 22.19 3.55 6.67
CA LYS A 253 22.17 2.08 6.72
C LYS A 253 22.80 1.54 8.02
N ALA A 254 23.90 2.10 8.46
CA ALA A 254 24.51 1.75 9.73
C ALA A 254 23.60 2.07 10.92
N ALA A 255 22.91 3.22 10.88
CA ALA A 255 21.92 3.60 11.89
C ALA A 255 20.71 2.65 11.91
N LEU A 256 20.22 2.22 10.74
CA LEU A 256 19.12 1.26 10.61
C LEU A 256 19.50 -0.10 11.23
N ARG A 257 20.69 -0.62 10.92
CA ARG A 257 21.20 -1.86 11.52
C ARG A 257 21.33 -1.74 13.04
N ALA A 258 21.88 -0.63 13.52
CA ALA A 258 22.02 -0.38 14.97
C ALA A 258 20.66 -0.26 15.71
N ALA A 259 19.63 0.21 15.02
CA ALA A 259 18.27 0.27 15.57
C ALA A 259 17.63 -1.11 15.71
N ASP A 260 17.96 -2.05 14.81
CA ASP A 260 17.45 -3.42 14.82
C ASP A 260 18.22 -4.36 15.76
N GLU A 261 19.39 -3.94 16.25
CA GLU A 261 20.18 -4.74 17.18
C GLU A 261 19.61 -4.71 18.61
N PRO A 262 19.38 -5.88 19.24
CA PRO A 262 18.94 -5.95 20.62
C PRO A 262 19.96 -5.31 21.57
N LYS A 263 19.49 -4.40 22.42
CA LYS A 263 20.33 -3.68 23.39
C LYS A 263 20.44 -4.38 24.74
N TYR A 264 19.62 -5.42 24.95
CA TYR A 264 19.53 -6.14 26.22
C TYR A 264 19.79 -7.61 26.01
N THR A 265 20.57 -8.22 26.93
CA THR A 265 20.77 -9.66 26.94
C THR A 265 19.62 -10.36 27.67
N PRO A 266 19.29 -11.63 27.37
CA PRO A 266 18.26 -12.39 28.07
C PRO A 266 18.47 -12.55 29.58
N ALA A 267 19.66 -12.27 30.08
CA ALA A 267 20.05 -12.39 31.51
C ALA A 267 19.48 -11.22 32.37
N ASP A 268 19.08 -10.13 31.74
CA ASP A 268 18.62 -8.94 32.45
C ASP A 268 17.14 -9.05 32.82
N ALA A 269 16.84 -9.56 33.99
CA ALA A 269 15.55 -9.44 34.69
C ALA A 269 14.39 -10.38 34.31
N GLY A 270 14.59 -11.46 33.60
CA GLY A 270 13.52 -12.47 33.33
C GLY A 270 12.42 -12.01 32.39
N LEU A 271 12.54 -10.84 31.75
CA LEU A 271 11.64 -10.33 30.74
C LEU A 271 12.34 -10.28 29.38
N ASN A 272 11.67 -10.73 28.33
CA ASN A 272 12.20 -10.63 26.97
C ASN A 272 12.02 -9.22 26.43
N HIS A 273 13.09 -8.62 25.95
CA HIS A 273 13.00 -7.37 25.20
C HIS A 273 12.26 -7.61 23.86
N PRO A 274 11.35 -6.71 23.41
CA PRO A 274 10.59 -6.90 22.17
C PRO A 274 11.46 -7.21 20.96
N LEU A 275 12.64 -6.60 20.81
CA LEU A 275 13.57 -6.89 19.71
C LEU A 275 14.07 -8.34 19.72
N ASN A 276 14.23 -8.97 20.88
CA ASN A 276 14.61 -10.39 20.96
C ASN A 276 13.47 -11.29 20.45
N VAL A 277 12.22 -10.94 20.77
CA VAL A 277 11.04 -11.65 20.27
C VAL A 277 10.94 -11.51 18.75
N ILE A 278 11.11 -10.31 18.23
CA ILE A 278 11.08 -10.05 16.78
C ILE A 278 12.20 -10.80 16.07
N LYS A 279 13.41 -10.78 16.61
CA LYS A 279 14.54 -11.54 16.06
C LYS A 279 14.27 -13.04 16.04
N SER A 280 13.66 -13.56 17.09
CA SER A 280 13.25 -14.97 17.15
C SER A 280 12.17 -15.27 16.10
N LEU A 281 11.15 -14.44 15.98
CA LEU A 281 10.13 -14.57 14.92
C LEU A 281 10.78 -14.56 13.54
N GLN A 282 11.64 -13.58 13.26
CA GLN A 282 12.33 -13.44 11.98
C GLN A 282 13.15 -14.69 11.62
N ASN A 283 13.75 -15.36 12.59
CA ASN A 283 14.55 -16.56 12.38
C ASN A 283 13.71 -17.83 12.12
N HIS A 284 12.43 -17.82 12.53
CA HIS A 284 11.52 -18.98 12.38
C HIS A 284 10.52 -18.82 11.25
N MET A 285 10.30 -17.60 10.76
CA MET A 285 9.38 -17.35 9.66
C MET A 285 10.05 -17.56 8.30
N THR A 286 9.32 -18.20 7.39
CA THR A 286 9.66 -18.31 5.96
C THR A 286 8.88 -17.28 5.17
N ASP A 287 9.26 -17.08 3.91
CA ASP A 287 8.58 -16.14 3.01
C ASP A 287 7.15 -16.61 2.61
N GLU A 288 6.80 -17.88 2.90
CA GLU A 288 5.43 -18.41 2.72
C GLU A 288 4.48 -18.06 3.89
N MET A 289 5.04 -17.60 5.02
CA MET A 289 4.26 -17.29 6.22
C MET A 289 3.81 -15.83 6.23
N THR A 290 2.59 -15.60 6.68
CA THR A 290 2.04 -14.26 6.88
C THR A 290 1.99 -13.93 8.36
N LEU A 291 2.55 -12.79 8.74
CA LEU A 291 2.42 -12.23 10.09
C LEU A 291 1.27 -11.23 10.12
N THR A 292 0.34 -11.43 11.02
CA THR A 292 -0.74 -10.49 11.30
C THR A 292 -0.56 -9.88 12.68
N SER A 293 -0.80 -8.59 12.83
CA SER A 293 -0.70 -7.89 14.11
C SER A 293 -1.90 -7.00 14.33
N ASP A 294 -2.52 -7.13 15.49
CA ASP A 294 -3.51 -6.20 15.99
C ASP A 294 -2.84 -5.00 16.66
N ILE A 295 -3.63 -4.00 17.07
CA ILE A 295 -3.14 -2.76 17.67
C ILE A 295 -2.66 -2.99 19.10
N GLY A 296 -1.57 -2.30 19.46
CA GLY A 296 -0.96 -2.35 20.78
C GLY A 296 0.52 -1.97 20.70
N SER A 297 1.25 -2.02 21.82
CA SER A 297 2.69 -1.69 21.82
C SER A 297 3.53 -2.64 20.94
N HIS A 298 3.12 -3.90 20.82
CA HIS A 298 3.75 -4.90 19.93
C HIS A 298 3.67 -4.50 18.46
N TYR A 299 2.57 -3.88 18.03
CA TYR A 299 2.38 -3.33 16.71
C TYR A 299 3.49 -2.33 16.32
N LEU A 300 3.86 -1.42 17.24
CA LEU A 300 4.93 -0.45 17.01
C LEU A 300 6.29 -1.12 16.82
N TRP A 301 6.57 -2.14 17.63
CA TRP A 301 7.81 -2.91 17.54
C TRP A 301 7.88 -3.72 16.25
N LEU A 302 6.81 -4.44 15.91
CA LEU A 302 6.74 -5.23 14.68
C LEU A 302 6.82 -4.32 13.44
N GLY A 303 6.03 -3.25 13.39
CA GLY A 303 6.03 -2.33 12.26
C GLY A 303 7.39 -1.69 11.97
N ARG A 304 8.21 -1.46 13.02
CA ARG A 304 9.54 -0.87 12.88
C ARG A 304 10.64 -1.87 12.53
N HIS A 305 10.58 -3.05 13.12
CA HIS A 305 11.75 -3.93 13.20
C HIS A 305 11.53 -5.30 12.53
N PHE A 306 10.28 -5.72 12.31
CA PHE A 306 10.01 -6.96 11.58
C PHE A 306 10.21 -6.74 10.09
N LYS A 307 11.02 -7.60 9.45
CA LYS A 307 11.30 -7.55 8.02
C LYS A 307 10.42 -8.55 7.28
N SER A 308 9.61 -8.08 6.36
CA SER A 308 8.92 -8.88 5.36
C SER A 308 9.64 -8.71 4.02
N TYR A 309 9.70 -9.78 3.24
CA TYR A 309 10.38 -9.79 1.93
C TYR A 309 9.43 -10.23 0.80
N VAL A 310 8.17 -10.43 1.16
CA VAL A 310 7.09 -10.74 0.22
C VAL A 310 5.95 -9.77 0.51
N PRO A 311 5.40 -9.11 -0.52
CA PRO A 311 4.31 -8.16 -0.36
C PRO A 311 3.09 -8.85 0.26
N ARG A 312 2.36 -8.12 1.11
CA ARG A 312 1.14 -8.60 1.80
C ARG A 312 1.33 -9.79 2.74
N HIS A 313 2.57 -10.13 3.11
CA HIS A 313 2.88 -11.13 4.14
C HIS A 313 3.13 -10.52 5.52
N PHE A 314 3.03 -9.20 5.64
CA PHE A 314 2.97 -8.49 6.91
C PHE A 314 1.73 -7.60 6.93
N LEU A 315 0.71 -8.02 7.67
CA LEU A 315 -0.59 -7.35 7.73
C LEU A 315 -0.77 -6.73 9.11
N ILE A 316 -0.90 -5.41 9.12
CA ILE A 316 -1.16 -4.66 10.35
C ILE A 316 -2.32 -3.70 10.15
N SER A 317 -3.10 -3.50 11.19
CA SER A 317 -4.22 -2.57 11.17
C SER A 317 -3.73 -1.12 11.34
N ASN A 318 -4.42 -0.19 10.72
CA ASN A 318 -4.21 1.25 10.94
C ASN A 318 -5.05 1.83 12.09
N GLY A 319 -5.87 1.04 12.73
CA GLY A 319 -6.81 1.45 13.75
C GLY A 319 -8.25 1.23 13.38
#